data_1bbc7e6d13aa94b4e58a53664f279004
#
_entry.id   1bbc7e6d13aa94b4e58a53664f279004
#
_cell.length_a   1.000
_cell.length_b   1.000
_cell.length_c   1.000
_cell.angle_alpha   90.00
_cell.angle_beta   90.00
_cell.angle_gamma   90.00
#
_symmetry.space_group_name_H-M   'P 1'
#
loop_
_entity.id
_entity.type
_entity.pdbx_description
1 polymer ?
#
loop_
_entity_poly.entity_id
_entity_poly.type
_entity_poly.pdbx_seq_one_letter_code
_entity_poly.pdbx_strand_id
1 'polypeptide(L)'
;MTFRDQYANALAVKTDMPVENVPAAAYFAGAFYEQLESCAGRIPTVLCGGGVKIDEALTLSHAPLNCRMLLYTQEGAGTLLIEGQRYPLETGTLLYLDRSRCDFSLLSDPLPWHFITFSFGGGLFPVLESLADVDTFLLTQLENHSSVLRNLKQLLAGESDAELSCKLRDAGLLTAIVTELFAAATAPPSPEEGQKKCAPYLRELKHYMDNHLERSLKLDDLERHCHMSKYRICHEFSDAFGMPPIKYMNKKRIEAAENLLLSTEKKVHEIALETGFENTNHFIHLFKKEYGTTPQAYREAHQI
;
A
#
# COMPACT_ATOMS: atom_id res chain seq x y z
N MET A 1 0.71 -26.89 5.11
CA MET A 1 0.78 -25.64 5.87
C MET A 1 -0.52 -24.92 5.57
N THR A 2 -1.40 -24.77 6.54
CA THR A 2 -2.69 -24.11 6.31
C THR A 2 -2.46 -22.60 6.13
N PHE A 3 -3.41 -21.89 5.52
CA PHE A 3 -3.35 -20.42 5.41
C PHE A 3 -3.24 -19.77 6.81
N ARG A 4 -3.85 -20.39 7.82
CA ARG A 4 -3.72 -20.01 9.23
C ARG A 4 -2.25 -20.01 9.69
N ASP A 5 -1.50 -21.07 9.33
CA ASP A 5 -0.09 -21.17 9.66
C ASP A 5 0.74 -20.15 8.86
N GLN A 6 0.38 -19.88 7.59
CA GLN A 6 1.03 -18.86 6.76
C GLN A 6 0.74 -17.44 7.27
N TYR A 7 -0.49 -17.17 7.72
CA TYR A 7 -0.84 -15.85 8.25
C TYR A 7 -0.26 -15.64 9.66
N ALA A 8 -0.28 -16.66 10.52
CA ALA A 8 0.39 -16.63 11.80
C ALA A 8 1.91 -16.46 11.62
N ASN A 9 2.52 -17.14 10.65
CA ASN A 9 3.92 -16.96 10.29
C ASN A 9 4.18 -15.58 9.67
N ALA A 10 3.30 -15.05 8.83
CA ALA A 10 3.41 -13.70 8.27
C ALA A 10 3.16 -12.59 9.32
N LEU A 11 2.38 -12.85 10.35
CA LEU A 11 2.25 -12.01 11.54
C LEU A 11 3.47 -12.15 12.48
N ALA A 12 4.04 -13.34 12.58
CA ALA A 12 5.14 -13.69 13.49
C ALA A 12 6.54 -13.41 12.92
N VAL A 13 6.68 -13.05 11.63
CA VAL A 13 7.98 -12.89 10.98
C VAL A 13 8.66 -11.60 11.39
N LYS A 14 9.65 -11.77 12.21
CA LYS A 14 10.73 -10.91 12.74
C LYS A 14 10.49 -10.20 14.06
N THR A 15 9.82 -10.85 14.99
CA THR A 15 10.43 -10.94 16.30
C THR A 15 11.31 -12.21 16.24
N ASP A 16 12.53 -12.21 16.76
CA ASP A 16 13.36 -13.43 16.92
C ASP A 16 12.72 -14.44 17.90
N MET A 17 11.40 -14.46 17.96
CA MET A 17 10.58 -15.30 18.85
C MET A 17 9.95 -16.43 18.04
N PRO A 18 10.08 -17.68 18.47
CA PRO A 18 9.38 -18.80 17.86
C PRO A 18 7.86 -18.60 17.96
N VAL A 19 7.12 -19.09 16.95
CA VAL A 19 5.65 -19.00 16.82
C VAL A 19 4.87 -19.45 18.08
N GLU A 20 5.51 -20.24 18.94
CA GLU A 20 4.98 -20.70 20.22
C GLU A 20 4.88 -19.60 21.29
N ASN A 21 5.54 -18.46 21.10
CA ASN A 21 5.62 -17.35 22.04
C ASN A 21 5.05 -16.04 21.48
N VAL A 22 4.01 -16.08 20.64
CA VAL A 22 3.18 -14.87 20.41
C VAL A 22 2.64 -14.47 21.78
N PRO A 23 2.96 -13.27 22.30
CA PRO A 23 2.55 -12.88 23.64
C PRO A 23 1.03 -13.08 23.80
N ALA A 24 0.59 -13.59 24.94
CA ALA A 24 -0.83 -13.76 25.28
C ALA A 24 -1.63 -12.43 25.21
N ALA A 25 -0.92 -11.32 25.07
CA ALA A 25 -1.42 -9.97 24.88
C ALA A 25 -1.92 -9.64 23.46
N ALA A 26 -1.64 -10.45 22.43
CA ALA A 26 -2.19 -10.26 21.09
C ALA A 26 -3.34 -11.26 20.90
N TYR A 27 -4.56 -10.86 21.26
CA TYR A 27 -5.75 -11.69 21.05
C TYR A 27 -6.29 -11.44 19.64
N PHE A 28 -6.21 -12.46 18.79
CA PHE A 28 -6.85 -12.47 17.48
C PHE A 28 -8.16 -13.26 17.55
N ALA A 29 -9.29 -12.54 17.62
CA ALA A 29 -10.61 -13.12 17.43
C ALA A 29 -11.01 -12.90 15.98
N GLY A 30 -10.84 -13.90 15.13
CA GLY A 30 -11.15 -13.74 13.72
C GLY A 30 -11.53 -15.03 13.02
N ALA A 31 -12.19 -14.87 11.90
CA ALA A 31 -12.58 -15.93 11.01
C ALA A 31 -11.50 -16.12 9.93
N PHE A 32 -11.19 -17.37 9.62
CA PHE A 32 -10.36 -17.76 8.49
C PHE A 32 -11.26 -18.34 7.41
N TYR A 33 -11.08 -17.86 6.19
CA TYR A 33 -11.87 -18.30 5.04
C TYR A 33 -11.06 -19.29 4.21
N GLU A 34 -11.61 -20.48 3.95
CA GLU A 34 -11.03 -21.38 2.97
C GLU A 34 -11.27 -20.84 1.56
N GLN A 35 -10.20 -20.69 0.79
CA GLN A 35 -10.31 -20.34 -0.62
C GLN A 35 -11.04 -21.43 -1.41
N LEU A 36 -12.07 -21.01 -2.16
CA LEU A 36 -12.55 -21.80 -3.28
C LEU A 36 -11.53 -21.66 -4.41
N GLU A 37 -10.70 -22.68 -4.65
CA GLU A 37 -9.66 -22.69 -5.69
C GLU A 37 -10.20 -22.30 -7.08
N SER A 38 -11.45 -22.63 -7.39
CA SER A 38 -12.11 -22.32 -8.66
C SER A 38 -12.45 -20.84 -8.88
N CYS A 39 -12.52 -20.03 -7.82
CA CYS A 39 -12.85 -18.60 -7.88
C CYS A 39 -11.67 -17.70 -7.48
N ALA A 40 -10.53 -18.29 -7.12
CA ALA A 40 -9.34 -17.55 -6.71
C ALA A 40 -8.92 -16.55 -7.81
N GLY A 41 -8.87 -15.27 -7.44
CA GLY A 41 -8.41 -14.21 -8.31
C GLY A 41 -9.47 -13.50 -9.17
N ARG A 42 -10.71 -13.97 -9.27
CA ARG A 42 -11.77 -13.34 -10.08
C ARG A 42 -12.77 -12.55 -9.24
N ILE A 43 -13.19 -13.08 -8.12
CA ILE A 43 -14.21 -12.48 -7.25
C ILE A 43 -13.51 -11.92 -5.99
N PRO A 44 -13.94 -10.74 -5.47
CA PRO A 44 -13.50 -10.27 -4.17
C PRO A 44 -13.67 -11.35 -3.09
N THR A 45 -12.61 -11.67 -2.37
CA THR A 45 -12.62 -12.75 -1.40
C THR A 45 -11.89 -12.32 -0.13
N VAL A 46 -12.54 -12.43 1.03
CA VAL A 46 -11.86 -12.32 2.32
C VAL A 46 -10.99 -13.54 2.53
N LEU A 47 -9.73 -13.33 2.81
CA LEU A 47 -8.75 -14.39 3.10
C LEU A 47 -8.70 -14.68 4.60
N CYS A 48 -8.68 -13.63 5.41
CA CYS A 48 -8.78 -13.68 6.86
C CYS A 48 -9.16 -12.30 7.40
N GLY A 49 -9.70 -12.26 8.60
CA GLY A 49 -10.02 -10.99 9.26
C GLY A 49 -10.53 -11.18 10.67
N GLY A 50 -10.53 -10.10 11.45
CA GLY A 50 -11.00 -10.11 12.82
C GLY A 50 -10.61 -8.88 13.60
N GLY A 51 -10.99 -8.87 14.88
CA GLY A 51 -10.56 -7.87 15.85
C GLY A 51 -9.23 -8.27 16.48
N VAL A 52 -8.33 -7.30 16.62
CA VAL A 52 -7.03 -7.46 17.27
C VAL A 52 -6.92 -6.48 18.41
N LYS A 53 -6.50 -6.98 19.58
CA LYS A 53 -6.20 -6.18 20.75
C LYS A 53 -4.73 -6.36 21.12
N ILE A 54 -4.02 -5.25 21.27
CA ILE A 54 -2.61 -5.22 21.65
C ILE A 54 -2.48 -4.36 22.92
N ASP A 55 -2.04 -4.99 24.01
CA ASP A 55 -1.84 -4.36 25.31
C ASP A 55 -0.36 -4.21 25.69
N GLU A 56 0.57 -4.70 24.84
CA GLU A 56 2.01 -4.60 25.03
C GLU A 56 2.69 -4.00 23.80
N ALA A 57 3.83 -3.33 23.98
CA ALA A 57 4.58 -2.76 22.86
C ALA A 57 5.09 -3.87 21.94
N LEU A 58 4.67 -3.80 20.68
CA LEU A 58 4.92 -4.83 19.68
C LEU A 58 5.24 -4.19 18.33
N THR A 59 6.16 -4.79 17.60
CA THR A 59 6.43 -4.49 16.20
C THR A 59 6.06 -5.70 15.34
N LEU A 60 5.05 -5.53 14.49
CA LEU A 60 4.62 -6.54 13.53
C LEU A 60 5.20 -6.21 12.16
N SER A 61 6.24 -6.92 11.73
CA SER A 61 6.82 -6.74 10.40
C SER A 61 6.22 -7.72 9.41
N HIS A 62 5.91 -7.23 8.21
CA HIS A 62 5.23 -7.98 7.18
C HIS A 62 6.03 -7.93 5.87
N ALA A 63 6.36 -9.12 5.34
CA ALA A 63 6.86 -9.27 3.99
C ALA A 63 5.74 -9.09 2.94
N PRO A 64 6.08 -8.76 1.68
CA PRO A 64 5.11 -8.67 0.60
C PRO A 64 4.29 -9.95 0.46
N LEU A 65 2.99 -9.78 0.28
CA LEU A 65 2.04 -10.87 0.09
C LEU A 65 1.01 -10.44 -0.96
N ASN A 66 0.67 -11.33 -1.89
CA ASN A 66 -0.30 -11.01 -2.96
C ASN A 66 -1.74 -10.92 -2.41
N CYS A 67 -1.98 -9.91 -1.59
CA CYS A 67 -3.30 -9.57 -1.07
C CYS A 67 -3.35 -8.09 -0.66
N ARG A 68 -4.55 -7.59 -0.40
CA ARG A 68 -4.82 -6.27 0.17
C ARG A 68 -5.17 -6.41 1.63
N MET A 69 -5.00 -5.32 2.37
CA MET A 69 -5.35 -5.23 3.79
C MET A 69 -6.21 -3.99 4.03
N LEU A 70 -7.26 -4.18 4.81
CA LEU A 70 -7.96 -3.11 5.52
C LEU A 70 -7.59 -3.20 6.99
N LEU A 71 -7.32 -2.06 7.64
CA LEU A 71 -7.13 -1.96 9.08
C LEU A 71 -7.85 -0.72 9.59
N TYR A 72 -8.76 -0.90 10.54
CA TYR A 72 -9.52 0.19 11.18
C TYR A 72 -9.21 0.24 12.66
N THR A 73 -8.66 1.35 13.15
CA THR A 73 -8.38 1.57 14.57
C THR A 73 -9.68 1.91 15.31
N GLN A 74 -10.09 1.04 16.23
CA GLN A 74 -11.29 1.21 17.04
C GLN A 74 -11.01 2.05 18.29
N GLU A 75 -9.87 1.81 18.94
CA GLU A 75 -9.47 2.46 20.19
C GLU A 75 -7.95 2.52 20.29
N GLY A 76 -7.43 3.59 20.87
CA GLY A 76 -6.00 3.82 20.99
C GLY A 76 -5.36 4.28 19.69
N ALA A 77 -4.11 3.93 19.51
CA ALA A 77 -3.36 4.29 18.31
C ALA A 77 -2.24 3.28 18.03
N GLY A 78 -1.83 3.21 16.76
CA GLY A 78 -0.64 2.51 16.31
C GLY A 78 0.11 3.37 15.30
N THR A 79 1.18 2.82 14.76
CA THR A 79 1.97 3.48 13.71
C THR A 79 2.23 2.49 12.59
N LEU A 80 1.91 2.91 11.36
CA LEU A 80 2.34 2.23 10.15
C LEU A 80 3.73 2.76 9.76
N LEU A 81 4.68 1.86 9.53
CA LEU A 81 6.01 2.16 9.02
C LEU A 81 6.15 1.56 7.63
N ILE A 82 6.30 2.41 6.62
CA ILE A 82 6.55 2.04 5.22
C ILE A 82 7.73 2.86 4.70
N GLU A 83 8.71 2.21 4.07
CA GLU A 83 9.87 2.88 3.47
C GLU A 83 10.61 3.84 4.44
N GLY A 84 10.60 3.53 5.72
CA GLY A 84 11.19 4.36 6.78
C GLY A 84 10.34 5.57 7.21
N GLN A 85 9.16 5.79 6.62
CA GLN A 85 8.22 6.83 7.01
C GLN A 85 7.18 6.30 8.00
N ARG A 86 6.79 7.15 8.96
CA ARG A 86 5.82 6.81 10.00
C ARG A 86 4.49 7.51 9.76
N TYR A 87 3.42 6.73 9.77
CA TYR A 87 2.05 7.21 9.60
C TYR A 87 1.22 6.82 10.83
N PRO A 88 0.65 7.79 11.55
CA PRO A 88 -0.15 7.48 12.73
C PRO A 88 -1.47 6.81 12.32
N LEU A 89 -1.84 5.78 13.07
CA LEU A 89 -3.11 5.06 12.95
C LEU A 89 -3.95 5.31 14.21
N GLU A 90 -4.46 6.54 14.33
CA GLU A 90 -5.26 6.97 15.47
C GLU A 90 -6.68 6.38 15.41
N THR A 91 -7.40 6.45 16.54
CA THR A 91 -8.82 6.02 16.62
C THR A 91 -9.64 6.66 15.48
N GLY A 92 -10.39 5.83 14.75
CA GLY A 92 -11.18 6.24 13.59
C GLY A 92 -10.43 6.16 12.26
N THR A 93 -9.10 5.97 12.26
CA THR A 93 -8.33 5.81 11.02
C THR A 93 -8.61 4.46 10.36
N LEU A 94 -8.93 4.50 9.06
CA LEU A 94 -8.95 3.35 8.17
C LEU A 94 -7.74 3.39 7.24
N LEU A 95 -6.98 2.32 7.24
CA LEU A 95 -5.90 2.04 6.31
C LEU A 95 -6.39 1.04 5.25
N TYR A 96 -6.21 1.36 3.98
CA TYR A 96 -6.17 0.43 2.86
C TYR A 96 -4.72 0.26 2.43
N LEU A 97 -4.25 -0.97 2.21
CA LEU A 97 -2.87 -1.25 1.82
C LEU A 97 -2.81 -2.40 0.81
N ASP A 98 -2.15 -2.18 -0.34
CA ASP A 98 -1.73 -3.26 -1.24
C ASP A 98 -0.43 -3.88 -0.72
N ARG A 99 -0.54 -5.04 -0.10
CA ARG A 99 0.59 -5.76 0.50
C ARG A 99 1.55 -6.38 -0.52
N SER A 100 1.18 -6.41 -1.80
CA SER A 100 2.06 -6.97 -2.84
C SER A 100 3.20 -6.01 -3.24
N ARG A 101 3.08 -4.73 -2.89
CA ARG A 101 3.97 -3.66 -3.38
C ARG A 101 5.05 -3.21 -2.40
N CYS A 102 4.93 -3.54 -1.12
CA CYS A 102 5.88 -3.03 -0.12
C CYS A 102 6.00 -3.93 1.10
N ASP A 103 7.17 -3.86 1.73
CA ASP A 103 7.36 -4.26 3.11
C ASP A 103 6.80 -3.16 4.03
N PHE A 104 6.16 -3.55 5.11
CA PHE A 104 5.69 -2.61 6.11
C PHE A 104 5.78 -3.20 7.52
N SER A 105 5.75 -2.32 8.50
CA SER A 105 5.65 -2.72 9.91
C SER A 105 4.52 -1.96 10.60
N LEU A 106 3.84 -2.62 11.51
CA LEU A 106 2.88 -2.03 12.43
C LEU A 106 3.50 -1.98 13.81
N LEU A 107 3.51 -0.81 14.43
CA LEU A 107 4.02 -0.59 15.78
C LEU A 107 2.85 -0.22 16.69
N SER A 108 2.77 -0.90 17.84
CA SER A 108 1.75 -0.64 18.86
C SER A 108 2.27 0.29 19.96
N ASP A 109 2.62 1.51 19.60
CA ASP A 109 3.03 2.56 20.52
C ASP A 109 2.38 3.87 20.07
N PRO A 110 1.52 4.51 20.88
CA PRO A 110 1.15 4.22 22.29
C PRO A 110 0.14 3.07 22.49
N LEU A 111 0.06 2.56 23.70
CA LEU A 111 -0.83 1.47 24.10
C LEU A 111 -2.03 1.98 24.93
N PRO A 112 -3.14 1.23 25.01
CA PRO A 112 -3.48 0.03 24.23
C PRO A 112 -3.85 0.38 22.78
N TRP A 113 -3.80 -0.63 21.85
CA TRP A 113 -4.26 -0.45 20.48
C TRP A 113 -5.23 -1.56 20.08
N HIS A 114 -6.47 -1.19 19.77
CA HIS A 114 -7.51 -2.09 19.30
C HIS A 114 -7.89 -1.75 17.87
N PHE A 115 -7.88 -2.73 16.98
CA PHE A 115 -8.23 -2.53 15.58
C PHE A 115 -8.93 -3.75 14.97
N ILE A 116 -9.66 -3.50 13.89
CA ILE A 116 -10.22 -4.53 13.02
C ILE A 116 -9.30 -4.62 11.80
N THR A 117 -8.98 -5.83 11.36
CA THR A 117 -8.21 -6.03 10.12
C THR A 117 -8.81 -7.12 9.28
N PHE A 118 -8.74 -6.94 7.94
CA PHE A 118 -9.09 -7.93 6.95
C PHE A 118 -8.01 -7.99 5.89
N SER A 119 -7.55 -9.20 5.56
CA SER A 119 -6.76 -9.47 4.35
C SER A 119 -7.70 -10.06 3.29
N PHE A 120 -7.59 -9.58 2.06
CA PHE A 120 -8.50 -9.94 0.98
C PHE A 120 -7.81 -9.88 -0.37
N GLY A 121 -8.41 -10.53 -1.37
CA GLY A 121 -7.94 -10.56 -2.74
C GLY A 121 -9.08 -10.48 -3.75
N GLY A 122 -8.72 -10.43 -5.03
CA GLY A 122 -9.67 -10.43 -6.16
C GLY A 122 -9.22 -9.52 -7.30
N GLY A 123 -9.49 -9.92 -8.53
CA GLY A 123 -9.06 -9.21 -9.75
C GLY A 123 -9.70 -7.84 -9.97
N LEU A 124 -10.74 -7.48 -9.21
CA LEU A 124 -11.37 -6.17 -9.28
C LEU A 124 -10.50 -5.07 -8.65
N PHE A 125 -9.79 -5.37 -7.57
CA PHE A 125 -9.09 -4.35 -6.77
C PHE A 125 -7.96 -3.65 -7.53
N PRO A 126 -7.09 -4.32 -8.31
CA PRO A 126 -6.09 -3.64 -9.13
C PRO A 126 -6.69 -2.63 -10.12
N VAL A 127 -7.88 -2.93 -10.65
CA VAL A 127 -8.60 -2.02 -11.55
C VAL A 127 -9.09 -0.79 -10.78
N LEU A 128 -9.69 -0.97 -9.61
CA LEU A 128 -10.16 0.13 -8.75
C LEU A 128 -8.99 0.99 -8.26
N GLU A 129 -7.87 0.38 -7.88
CA GLU A 129 -6.63 1.07 -7.49
C GLU A 129 -6.13 1.99 -8.61
N SER A 130 -6.06 1.46 -9.84
CA SER A 130 -5.65 2.22 -11.02
C SER A 130 -6.61 3.38 -11.33
N LEU A 131 -7.93 3.16 -11.21
CA LEU A 131 -8.93 4.20 -11.46
C LEU A 131 -8.91 5.32 -10.40
N ALA A 132 -8.58 4.97 -9.16
CA ALA A 132 -8.54 5.90 -8.04
C ALA A 132 -7.15 6.53 -7.80
N ASP A 133 -6.16 6.17 -8.61
CA ASP A 133 -4.75 6.59 -8.45
C ASP A 133 -4.20 6.25 -7.05
N VAL A 134 -4.57 5.09 -6.53
CA VAL A 134 -4.07 4.55 -5.26
C VAL A 134 -2.87 3.65 -5.55
N ASP A 135 -1.69 4.11 -5.20
CA ASP A 135 -0.44 3.42 -5.52
C ASP A 135 -0.18 2.23 -4.59
N THR A 136 0.01 2.48 -3.31
CA THR A 136 0.40 1.45 -2.34
C THR A 136 -0.58 1.39 -1.17
N PHE A 137 -0.94 2.53 -0.61
CA PHE A 137 -1.87 2.60 0.52
C PHE A 137 -2.70 3.90 0.50
N LEU A 138 -3.79 3.88 1.25
CA LEU A 138 -4.65 5.03 1.50
C LEU A 138 -5.01 5.08 2.98
N LEU A 139 -4.86 6.26 3.59
CA LEU A 139 -5.31 6.55 4.96
C LEU A 139 -6.47 7.53 4.92
N THR A 140 -7.51 7.25 5.68
CA THR A 140 -8.64 8.15 5.85
C THR A 140 -9.20 8.07 7.26
N GLN A 141 -9.79 9.16 7.73
CA GLN A 141 -10.60 9.17 8.95
C GLN A 141 -12.06 8.83 8.60
N LEU A 142 -12.64 7.87 9.33
CA LEU A 142 -14.04 7.51 9.17
C LEU A 142 -14.90 8.20 10.21
N GLU A 143 -16.02 8.75 9.78
CA GLU A 143 -17.06 9.19 10.69
C GLU A 143 -17.78 7.99 11.35
N ASN A 144 -18.24 8.17 12.58
CA ASN A 144 -18.88 7.11 13.36
C ASN A 144 -20.14 6.50 12.70
N HIS A 145 -20.75 7.22 11.75
CA HIS A 145 -21.96 6.79 11.06
C HIS A 145 -21.73 6.45 9.58
N SER A 146 -20.48 6.35 9.14
CA SER A 146 -20.18 6.03 7.74
C SER A 146 -20.68 4.64 7.35
N SER A 147 -21.10 4.49 6.10
CA SER A 147 -21.47 3.21 5.48
C SER A 147 -20.30 2.23 5.48
N VAL A 148 -19.08 2.74 5.25
CA VAL A 148 -17.83 1.96 5.30
C VAL A 148 -17.68 1.28 6.67
N LEU A 149 -17.84 2.02 7.77
CA LEU A 149 -17.72 1.46 9.13
C LEU A 149 -18.84 0.44 9.42
N ARG A 150 -20.05 0.68 8.94
CA ARG A 150 -21.16 -0.26 9.07
C ARG A 150 -20.85 -1.56 8.33
N ASN A 151 -20.35 -1.48 7.11
CA ASN A 151 -20.00 -2.64 6.29
C ASN A 151 -18.82 -3.42 6.89
N LEU A 152 -17.82 -2.74 7.46
CA LEU A 152 -16.72 -3.38 8.21
C LEU A 152 -17.23 -4.16 9.42
N LYS A 153 -18.16 -3.60 10.19
CA LYS A 153 -18.79 -4.29 11.33
C LYS A 153 -19.63 -5.48 10.89
N GLN A 154 -20.29 -5.40 9.74
CA GLN A 154 -21.02 -6.55 9.18
C GLN A 154 -20.08 -7.66 8.72
N LEU A 155 -18.94 -7.34 8.11
CA LEU A 155 -17.90 -8.33 7.81
C LEU A 155 -17.37 -8.99 9.08
N LEU A 156 -17.13 -8.22 10.14
CA LEU A 156 -16.65 -8.74 11.42
C LEU A 156 -17.67 -9.66 12.12
N ALA A 157 -18.96 -9.33 12.00
CA ALA A 157 -20.07 -10.11 12.60
C ALA A 157 -20.45 -11.35 11.75
N GLY A 158 -19.92 -11.47 10.53
CA GLY A 158 -20.18 -12.60 9.67
C GLY A 158 -19.58 -13.89 10.23
N GLU A 159 -20.37 -14.97 10.21
CA GLU A 159 -19.86 -16.31 10.51
C GLU A 159 -18.98 -16.78 9.36
N SER A 160 -17.87 -17.44 9.70
CA SER A 160 -16.93 -18.05 8.74
C SER A 160 -17.53 -19.32 8.12
N ASP A 161 -18.75 -19.24 7.59
CA ASP A 161 -19.37 -20.37 6.94
C ASP A 161 -18.85 -20.55 5.51
N ALA A 162 -18.54 -21.81 5.16
CA ALA A 162 -18.11 -22.20 3.82
C ALA A 162 -19.21 -22.00 2.75
N GLU A 163 -20.41 -21.56 3.17
CA GLU A 163 -21.56 -21.41 2.31
C GLU A 163 -21.37 -20.29 1.27
N LEU A 164 -21.72 -20.58 0.02
CA LEU A 164 -21.57 -19.65 -1.10
C LEU A 164 -22.28 -18.31 -0.87
N SER A 165 -23.43 -18.35 -0.20
CA SER A 165 -24.21 -17.15 0.18
C SER A 165 -23.42 -16.19 1.05
N CYS A 166 -22.68 -16.70 2.06
CA CYS A 166 -21.83 -15.91 2.93
C CYS A 166 -20.65 -15.29 2.17
N LYS A 167 -20.01 -16.06 1.30
CA LYS A 167 -18.90 -15.58 0.46
C LYS A 167 -19.33 -14.49 -0.51
N LEU A 168 -20.50 -14.60 -1.13
CA LEU A 168 -21.04 -13.57 -2.02
C LEU A 168 -21.44 -12.30 -1.25
N ARG A 169 -22.01 -12.44 -0.05
CA ARG A 169 -22.27 -11.29 0.83
C ARG A 169 -20.99 -10.56 1.17
N ASP A 170 -19.97 -11.27 1.60
CA ASP A 170 -18.69 -10.68 2.02
C ASP A 170 -17.96 -10.04 0.83
N ALA A 171 -18.03 -10.64 -0.36
CA ALA A 171 -17.54 -10.04 -1.60
C ALA A 171 -18.25 -8.71 -1.91
N GLY A 172 -19.57 -8.65 -1.73
CA GLY A 172 -20.37 -7.44 -1.89
C GLY A 172 -19.98 -6.36 -0.88
N LEU A 173 -19.84 -6.72 0.40
CA LEU A 173 -19.41 -5.79 1.46
C LEU A 173 -18.00 -5.23 1.21
N LEU A 174 -17.04 -6.08 0.84
CA LEU A 174 -15.69 -5.65 0.48
C LEU A 174 -15.69 -4.68 -0.70
N THR A 175 -16.42 -5.03 -1.76
CA THR A 175 -16.54 -4.17 -2.94
C THR A 175 -17.11 -2.82 -2.57
N ALA A 176 -18.19 -2.77 -1.78
CA ALA A 176 -18.80 -1.53 -1.31
C ALA A 176 -17.83 -0.69 -0.49
N ILE A 177 -17.12 -1.30 0.47
CA ILE A 177 -16.12 -0.61 1.29
C ILE A 177 -15.04 0.03 0.44
N VAL A 178 -14.41 -0.73 -0.47
CA VAL A 178 -13.29 -0.25 -1.27
C VAL A 178 -13.76 0.80 -2.28
N THR A 179 -14.92 0.61 -2.91
CA THR A 179 -15.48 1.58 -3.85
C THR A 179 -15.81 2.91 -3.18
N GLU A 180 -16.45 2.90 -2.01
CA GLU A 180 -16.75 4.13 -1.25
C GLU A 180 -15.47 4.82 -0.76
N LEU A 181 -14.51 4.04 -0.27
CA LEU A 181 -13.22 4.55 0.17
C LEU A 181 -12.49 5.29 -0.97
N PHE A 182 -12.44 4.67 -2.14
CA PHE A 182 -11.77 5.26 -3.31
C PHE A 182 -12.58 6.42 -3.90
N ALA A 183 -13.91 6.34 -3.93
CA ALA A 183 -14.75 7.44 -4.33
C ALA A 183 -14.57 8.68 -3.43
N ALA A 184 -14.47 8.47 -2.11
CA ALA A 184 -14.18 9.56 -1.18
C ALA A 184 -12.78 10.16 -1.39
N ALA A 185 -11.78 9.33 -1.73
CA ALA A 185 -10.43 9.79 -2.02
C ALA A 185 -10.32 10.59 -3.33
N THR A 186 -11.17 10.28 -4.31
CA THR A 186 -11.22 10.96 -5.63
C THR A 186 -12.22 12.10 -5.69
N ALA A 187 -13.10 12.24 -4.69
CA ALA A 187 -14.08 13.32 -4.63
C ALA A 187 -13.40 14.69 -4.55
N PRO A 188 -13.90 15.72 -5.25
CA PRO A 188 -13.40 17.08 -5.08
C PRO A 188 -13.61 17.51 -3.61
N PRO A 189 -12.65 18.23 -3.00
CA PRO A 189 -12.74 18.61 -1.60
C PRO A 189 -13.98 19.44 -1.33
N SER A 190 -14.74 19.06 -0.28
CA SER A 190 -15.82 19.92 0.23
C SER A 190 -15.24 21.20 0.87
N PRO A 191 -15.96 22.34 0.85
CA PRO A 191 -15.44 23.63 1.29
C PRO A 191 -15.02 23.70 2.78
N GLU A 192 -15.36 22.70 3.58
CA GLU A 192 -15.23 22.75 5.05
C GLU A 192 -14.07 21.92 5.64
N GLU A 193 -13.35 21.12 4.85
CA GLU A 193 -12.25 20.31 5.37
C GLU A 193 -10.87 20.91 5.09
N GLY A 194 -10.49 21.91 5.88
CA GLY A 194 -9.17 22.54 5.87
C GLY A 194 -8.08 21.72 6.56
N GLN A 195 -7.85 20.46 6.20
CA GLN A 195 -6.68 19.69 6.66
C GLN A 195 -5.97 19.03 5.48
N LYS A 196 -4.73 19.46 5.23
CA LYS A 196 -3.64 18.90 4.38
C LYS A 196 -4.05 17.82 3.34
N LYS A 197 -5.07 18.07 2.53
CA LYS A 197 -5.30 17.29 1.31
C LYS A 197 -4.29 17.75 0.27
N CYS A 198 -3.61 16.82 -0.36
CA CYS A 198 -2.74 17.07 -1.50
C CYS A 198 -3.47 17.99 -2.50
N ALA A 199 -2.91 19.16 -2.78
CA ALA A 199 -3.52 20.13 -3.69
C ALA A 199 -3.79 19.46 -5.06
N PRO A 200 -4.91 19.75 -5.73
CA PRO A 200 -5.27 19.08 -7.00
C PRO A 200 -4.15 19.11 -8.03
N TYR A 201 -3.43 20.23 -8.13
CA TYR A 201 -2.32 20.38 -9.05
C TYR A 201 -1.14 19.45 -8.76
N LEU A 202 -0.92 19.04 -7.49
CA LEU A 202 0.14 18.09 -7.13
C LEU A 202 -0.18 16.67 -7.62
N ARG A 203 -1.46 16.29 -7.60
CA ARG A 203 -1.92 15.02 -8.18
C ARG A 203 -1.77 15.03 -9.70
N GLU A 204 -2.17 16.13 -10.32
CA GLU A 204 -1.99 16.34 -11.76
C GLU A 204 -0.51 16.33 -12.15
N LEU A 205 0.33 16.98 -11.35
CA LEU A 205 1.78 16.97 -11.53
C LEU A 205 2.38 15.57 -11.40
N LYS A 206 1.97 14.82 -10.37
CA LYS A 206 2.39 13.43 -10.18
C LYS A 206 1.99 12.58 -11.39
N HIS A 207 0.74 12.66 -11.80
CA HIS A 207 0.23 11.94 -12.98
C HIS A 207 0.98 12.34 -14.27
N TYR A 208 1.26 13.64 -14.43
CA TYR A 208 2.08 14.11 -15.55
C TYR A 208 3.48 13.48 -15.54
N MET A 209 4.13 13.42 -14.38
CA MET A 209 5.46 12.81 -14.22
C MET A 209 5.43 11.30 -14.50
N ASP A 210 4.42 10.58 -13.98
CA ASP A 210 4.25 9.13 -14.16
C ASP A 210 4.07 8.75 -15.65
N ASN A 211 3.36 9.60 -16.41
CA ASN A 211 3.14 9.38 -17.85
C ASN A 211 4.28 9.89 -18.76
N HIS A 212 5.34 10.45 -18.22
CA HIS A 212 6.45 11.01 -18.98
C HIS A 212 7.81 10.61 -18.40
N LEU A 213 7.94 9.38 -17.89
CA LEU A 213 9.18 8.89 -17.28
C LEU A 213 10.35 8.87 -18.27
N GLU A 214 10.04 8.60 -19.54
CA GLU A 214 11.02 8.55 -20.64
C GLU A 214 11.61 9.93 -20.99
N ARG A 215 10.94 11.04 -20.61
CA ARG A 215 11.39 12.40 -20.89
C ARG A 215 12.35 12.88 -19.83
N SER A 216 13.42 13.54 -20.20
CA SER A 216 14.35 14.19 -19.26
C SER A 216 13.73 15.45 -18.63
N LEU A 217 12.68 15.25 -17.80
CA LEU A 217 12.01 16.35 -17.10
C LEU A 217 12.90 16.93 -16.02
N LYS A 218 13.00 18.26 -16.00
CA LYS A 218 13.69 19.08 -14.99
C LYS A 218 12.69 19.87 -14.17
N LEU A 219 13.11 20.42 -13.05
CA LEU A 219 12.25 21.30 -12.22
C LEU A 219 11.70 22.49 -13.01
N ASP A 220 12.44 22.99 -14.01
CA ASP A 220 12.00 24.07 -14.90
C ASP A 220 10.79 23.67 -15.75
N ASP A 221 10.71 22.40 -16.13
CA ASP A 221 9.59 21.86 -16.91
C ASP A 221 8.35 21.73 -16.03
N LEU A 222 8.54 21.29 -14.78
CA LEU A 222 7.46 21.20 -13.78
C LEU A 222 6.93 22.59 -13.39
N GLU A 223 7.83 23.57 -13.23
CA GLU A 223 7.47 24.98 -12.97
C GLU A 223 6.60 25.55 -14.10
N ARG A 224 6.97 25.31 -15.34
CA ARG A 224 6.20 25.73 -16.52
C ARG A 224 4.85 25.00 -16.62
N HIS A 225 4.81 23.73 -16.27
CA HIS A 225 3.59 22.93 -16.32
C HIS A 225 2.56 23.35 -15.27
N CYS A 226 3.01 23.59 -14.03
CA CYS A 226 2.13 23.96 -12.91
C CYS A 226 1.92 25.45 -12.73
N HIS A 227 2.68 26.32 -13.42
CA HIS A 227 2.73 27.77 -13.21
C HIS A 227 3.05 28.14 -11.74
N MET A 228 3.88 27.33 -11.08
CA MET A 228 4.27 27.46 -9.68
C MET A 228 5.79 27.50 -9.55
N SER A 229 6.34 28.25 -8.59
CA SER A 229 7.78 28.31 -8.37
C SER A 229 8.35 26.93 -7.98
N LYS A 230 9.58 26.63 -8.41
CA LYS A 230 10.31 25.41 -8.07
C LYS A 230 10.35 25.12 -6.57
N TYR A 231 10.54 26.18 -5.76
CA TYR A 231 10.57 26.07 -4.30
C TYR A 231 9.24 25.54 -3.76
N ARG A 232 8.12 26.11 -4.22
CA ARG A 232 6.79 25.71 -3.80
C ARG A 232 6.46 24.28 -4.25
N ILE A 233 6.78 23.94 -5.49
CA ILE A 233 6.60 22.57 -6.02
C ILE A 233 7.39 21.59 -5.17
N CYS A 234 8.68 21.82 -4.91
CA CYS A 234 9.50 20.92 -4.12
C CYS A 234 8.97 20.75 -2.69
N HIS A 235 8.57 21.84 -2.05
CA HIS A 235 8.06 21.83 -0.67
C HIS A 235 6.72 21.09 -0.59
N GLU A 236 5.72 21.54 -1.35
CA GLU A 236 4.37 20.97 -1.28
C GLU A 236 4.32 19.52 -1.81
N PHE A 237 5.14 19.18 -2.82
CA PHE A 237 5.25 17.81 -3.31
C PHE A 237 5.93 16.89 -2.28
N SER A 238 6.97 17.38 -1.60
CA SER A 238 7.62 16.62 -0.53
C SER A 238 6.69 16.41 0.66
N ASP A 239 5.90 17.42 1.01
CA ASP A 239 4.91 17.32 2.09
C ASP A 239 3.78 16.34 1.74
N ALA A 240 3.38 16.27 0.47
CA ALA A 240 2.31 15.42 0.01
C ALA A 240 2.75 13.97 -0.27
N PHE A 241 3.96 13.78 -0.83
CA PHE A 241 4.43 12.47 -1.32
C PHE A 241 5.72 11.99 -0.64
N GLY A 242 6.16 12.65 0.44
CA GLY A 242 7.30 12.23 1.26
C GLY A 242 8.68 12.44 0.65
N MET A 243 8.77 12.91 -0.60
CA MET A 243 10.05 13.16 -1.27
C MET A 243 9.94 14.22 -2.38
N PRO A 244 11.06 14.92 -2.71
CA PRO A 244 11.08 15.90 -3.80
C PRO A 244 10.74 15.29 -5.17
N PRO A 245 10.11 16.07 -6.11
CA PRO A 245 9.64 15.59 -7.41
C PRO A 245 10.70 14.83 -8.22
N ILE A 246 11.91 15.36 -8.33
CA ILE A 246 12.98 14.70 -9.11
C ILE A 246 13.44 13.39 -8.48
N LYS A 247 13.43 13.30 -7.14
CA LYS A 247 13.75 12.05 -6.44
C LYS A 247 12.67 11.01 -6.70
N TYR A 248 11.39 11.42 -6.63
CA TYR A 248 10.24 10.59 -6.98
C TYR A 248 10.36 10.03 -8.41
N MET A 249 10.61 10.92 -9.38
CA MET A 249 10.77 10.53 -10.78
C MET A 249 11.91 9.55 -11.01
N ASN A 250 13.06 9.78 -10.36
CA ASN A 250 14.19 8.86 -10.46
C ASN A 250 13.86 7.49 -9.85
N LYS A 251 13.11 7.44 -8.74
CA LYS A 251 12.63 6.19 -8.15
C LYS A 251 11.74 5.43 -9.14
N LYS A 252 10.74 6.09 -9.73
CA LYS A 252 9.84 5.47 -10.72
C LYS A 252 10.58 4.95 -11.98
N ARG A 253 11.56 5.68 -12.44
CA ARG A 253 12.43 5.24 -13.57
C ARG A 253 13.24 4.00 -13.21
N ILE A 254 13.76 3.91 -12.00
CA ILE A 254 14.50 2.74 -11.52
C ILE A 254 13.57 1.53 -11.41
N GLU A 255 12.34 1.69 -10.92
CA GLU A 255 11.31 0.64 -10.89
C GLU A 255 10.96 0.15 -12.30
N ALA A 256 10.76 1.07 -13.25
CA ALA A 256 10.53 0.73 -14.66
C ALA A 256 11.72 0.00 -15.29
N ALA A 257 12.94 0.42 -14.95
CA ALA A 257 14.17 -0.22 -15.45
C ALA A 257 14.35 -1.64 -14.91
N GLU A 258 13.97 -1.91 -13.67
CA GLU A 258 13.96 -3.27 -13.10
C GLU A 258 13.08 -4.21 -13.94
N ASN A 259 11.85 -3.79 -14.23
CA ASN A 259 10.94 -4.58 -15.07
C ASN A 259 11.54 -4.87 -16.45
N LEU A 260 12.18 -3.89 -17.08
CA LEU A 260 12.85 -4.09 -18.38
C LEU A 260 14.09 -4.98 -18.29
N LEU A 261 14.85 -4.92 -17.19
CA LEU A 261 15.99 -5.79 -16.95
C LEU A 261 15.58 -7.27 -16.85
N LEU A 262 14.43 -7.55 -16.23
CA LEU A 262 13.93 -8.91 -16.03
C LEU A 262 13.16 -9.46 -17.25
N SER A 263 12.48 -8.57 -17.99
CA SER A 263 11.60 -8.97 -19.10
C SER A 263 12.24 -8.89 -20.49
N THR A 264 13.45 -8.31 -20.62
CA THR A 264 14.09 -8.09 -21.94
C THR A 264 15.58 -8.38 -21.91
N GLU A 265 16.14 -8.66 -23.10
CA GLU A 265 17.60 -8.80 -23.34
C GLU A 265 18.29 -7.46 -23.67
N LYS A 266 17.61 -6.31 -23.52
CA LYS A 266 18.16 -4.98 -23.81
C LYS A 266 19.41 -4.72 -22.99
N LYS A 267 20.38 -4.02 -23.58
CA LYS A 267 21.60 -3.62 -22.87
C LYS A 267 21.29 -2.58 -21.79
N VAL A 268 22.07 -2.58 -20.72
CA VAL A 268 21.90 -1.66 -19.57
C VAL A 268 21.80 -0.19 -19.99
N HIS A 269 22.58 0.25 -20.97
CA HIS A 269 22.52 1.62 -21.46
C HIS A 269 21.25 1.93 -22.27
N GLU A 270 20.71 0.94 -22.99
CA GLU A 270 19.44 1.08 -23.73
C GLU A 270 18.26 1.24 -22.75
N ILE A 271 18.27 0.42 -21.69
CA ILE A 271 17.27 0.52 -20.61
C ILE A 271 17.36 1.88 -19.90
N ALA A 272 18.57 2.36 -19.60
CA ALA A 272 18.76 3.68 -19.00
C ALA A 272 18.14 4.79 -19.86
N LEU A 273 18.39 4.78 -21.18
CA LEU A 273 17.81 5.76 -22.11
C LEU A 273 16.28 5.64 -22.19
N GLU A 274 15.75 4.43 -22.30
CA GLU A 274 14.31 4.16 -22.43
C GLU A 274 13.55 4.59 -21.17
N THR A 275 14.19 4.49 -20.02
CA THR A 275 13.61 4.94 -18.74
C THR A 275 13.93 6.40 -18.42
N GLY A 276 14.46 7.18 -19.35
CA GLY A 276 14.63 8.63 -19.24
C GLY A 276 15.90 9.09 -18.52
N PHE A 277 16.92 8.23 -18.39
CA PHE A 277 18.24 8.66 -17.89
C PHE A 277 19.14 9.07 -19.05
N GLU A 278 19.53 10.33 -19.08
CA GLU A 278 20.52 10.85 -20.04
C GLU A 278 21.93 10.30 -19.79
N ASN A 279 22.23 9.91 -18.54
CA ASN A 279 23.55 9.43 -18.13
C ASN A 279 23.47 8.04 -17.52
N THR A 280 24.01 7.05 -18.22
CA THR A 280 24.04 5.65 -17.79
C THR A 280 24.77 5.45 -16.46
N ASN A 281 25.83 6.21 -16.16
CA ASN A 281 26.55 6.08 -14.90
C ASN A 281 25.69 6.57 -13.73
N HIS A 282 24.90 7.64 -13.92
CA HIS A 282 23.94 8.12 -12.93
C HIS A 282 22.84 7.07 -12.69
N PHE A 283 22.32 6.45 -13.75
CA PHE A 283 21.38 5.33 -13.66
C PHE A 283 21.98 4.17 -12.85
N ILE A 284 23.17 3.68 -13.20
CA ILE A 284 23.82 2.58 -12.48
C ILE A 284 24.03 2.91 -11.00
N HIS A 285 24.41 4.14 -10.69
CA HIS A 285 24.58 4.59 -9.31
C HIS A 285 23.27 4.55 -8.51
N LEU A 286 22.19 5.09 -9.08
CA LEU A 286 20.87 5.09 -8.43
C LEU A 286 20.29 3.68 -8.30
N PHE A 287 20.44 2.85 -9.33
CA PHE A 287 19.99 1.46 -9.30
C PHE A 287 20.73 0.66 -8.20
N LYS A 288 22.07 0.81 -8.14
CA LYS A 288 22.86 0.18 -7.07
C LYS A 288 22.47 0.67 -5.68
N LYS A 289 22.11 1.95 -5.54
CA LYS A 289 21.65 2.52 -4.28
C LYS A 289 20.31 1.91 -3.85
N GLU A 290 19.39 1.65 -4.79
CA GLU A 290 18.06 1.11 -4.52
C GLU A 290 18.08 -0.41 -4.26
N TYR A 291 18.78 -1.17 -5.12
CA TYR A 291 18.78 -2.64 -5.09
C TYR A 291 20.06 -3.28 -4.53
N GLY A 292 21.02 -2.48 -4.05
CA GLY A 292 22.26 -2.97 -3.44
C GLY A 292 23.30 -3.51 -4.45
N THR A 293 22.94 -3.72 -5.72
CA THR A 293 23.79 -4.33 -6.76
C THR A 293 23.66 -3.58 -8.08
N THR A 294 24.59 -3.84 -9.02
CA THR A 294 24.52 -3.19 -10.35
C THR A 294 23.41 -3.79 -11.20
N PRO A 295 22.83 -3.03 -12.19
CA PRO A 295 21.79 -3.55 -13.08
C PRO A 295 22.17 -4.86 -13.77
N GLN A 296 23.41 -5.00 -14.21
CA GLN A 296 23.89 -6.21 -14.85
C GLN A 296 23.94 -7.40 -13.89
N ALA A 297 24.50 -7.21 -12.69
CA ALA A 297 24.56 -8.26 -11.68
C ALA A 297 23.16 -8.62 -11.15
N TYR A 298 22.23 -7.65 -11.10
CA TYR A 298 20.83 -7.88 -10.74
C TYR A 298 20.16 -8.80 -11.76
N ARG A 299 20.33 -8.53 -13.06
CA ARG A 299 19.83 -9.39 -14.16
C ARG A 299 20.36 -10.81 -14.02
N GLU A 300 21.70 -10.97 -13.91
CA GLU A 300 22.36 -12.28 -13.81
C GLU A 300 21.89 -13.09 -12.61
N ALA A 301 21.54 -12.43 -11.51
CA ALA A 301 21.05 -13.10 -10.31
C ALA A 301 19.56 -13.53 -10.40
N HIS A 302 18.76 -12.92 -11.29
CA HIS A 302 17.32 -13.13 -11.39
C HIS A 302 16.87 -13.72 -12.74
N GLN A 303 17.76 -13.87 -13.72
CA GLN A 303 17.51 -14.69 -14.92
C GLN A 303 17.62 -16.17 -14.53
N ILE A 304 16.45 -16.88 -14.58
CA ILE A 304 16.35 -18.35 -14.48
C ILE A 304 16.56 -18.97 -15.86
#